data_a1d2af3bb6b5178b2d44ea6d8ba799e2
#
_entry.id   a1d2af3bb6b5178b2d44ea6d8ba799e2
#
_cell.length_a   1.000
_cell.length_b   1.000
_cell.length_c   1.000
_cell.angle_alpha   90.00
_cell.angle_beta   90.00
_cell.angle_gamma   90.00
#
_symmetry.space_group_name_H-M   'P 1'
#
loop_
_entity.id
_entity.type
_entity.pdbx_description
1 polymer ?
#
loop_
_entity_poly.entity_id
_entity_poly.type
_entity_poly.pdbx_seq_one_letter_code
_entity_poly.pdbx_strand_id
1 'polypeptide(L)'
;MQNETIAIHAGYNKKEGYGTMSVPISQTTAYAFRDSEHAANLFALKELGPIYTRLNNPTTDVLEQRFAALEGGAAAICTSSGQAASFYAIANVAEAGDNILISDKLYGGSVTLLTYTMKRFGITAKVFKSDDASDLES
;
A
#
# COMPACT_ATOMS: atom_id res chain seq x y z
N MET A 1 6.90 19.31 -10.08
CA MET A 1 7.03 18.48 -11.31
C MET A 1 5.62 18.23 -11.80
N GLN A 2 5.37 18.17 -13.13
CA GLN A 2 4.02 17.89 -13.64
C GLN A 2 3.67 16.40 -13.44
N ASN A 3 2.40 16.11 -13.28
CA ASN A 3 1.93 14.74 -12.99
C ASN A 3 2.33 13.73 -14.06
N GLU A 4 2.34 14.13 -15.33
CA GLU A 4 2.77 13.29 -16.47
C GLU A 4 4.25 12.89 -16.33
N THR A 5 5.09 13.80 -15.86
CA THR A 5 6.53 13.54 -15.63
C THR A 5 6.71 12.61 -14.42
N ILE A 6 5.95 12.83 -13.34
CA ILE A 6 5.96 11.97 -12.16
C ILE A 6 5.53 10.55 -12.54
N ALA A 7 4.43 10.41 -13.29
CA ALA A 7 3.88 9.12 -13.71
C ALA A 7 4.87 8.27 -14.52
N ILE A 8 5.82 8.90 -15.22
CA ILE A 8 6.80 8.19 -16.04
C ILE A 8 8.13 7.95 -15.30
N HIS A 9 8.58 8.94 -14.50
CA HIS A 9 9.96 8.96 -14.02
C HIS A 9 10.13 8.78 -12.51
N ALA A 10 9.12 9.04 -11.69
CA ALA A 10 9.27 8.92 -10.25
C ALA A 10 9.54 7.47 -9.80
N GLY A 11 10.27 7.35 -8.70
CA GLY A 11 10.56 6.07 -8.04
C GLY A 11 11.64 5.22 -8.72
N TYR A 12 12.19 5.61 -9.88
CA TYR A 12 13.22 4.82 -10.54
C TYR A 12 14.57 5.55 -10.58
N ASN A 13 15.56 4.96 -9.92
CA ASN A 13 16.94 5.42 -9.98
C ASN A 13 17.72 4.64 -11.06
N LYS A 14 17.99 5.31 -12.18
CA LYS A 14 18.70 4.71 -13.33
C LYS A 14 20.10 4.20 -12.98
N LYS A 15 20.76 4.79 -11.97
CA LYS A 15 22.11 4.35 -11.54
C LYS A 15 22.09 2.95 -10.93
N GLU A 16 21.03 2.62 -10.22
CA GLU A 16 20.82 1.29 -9.62
C GLU A 16 20.38 0.24 -10.66
N GLY A 17 19.76 0.68 -11.75
CA GLY A 17 19.26 -0.16 -12.84
C GLY A 17 20.20 -0.31 -14.05
N TYR A 18 21.52 -0.26 -13.87
CA TYR A 18 22.51 -0.35 -14.97
C TYR A 18 22.33 0.71 -16.06
N GLY A 19 21.73 1.86 -15.74
CA GLY A 19 21.48 2.95 -16.69
C GLY A 19 20.31 2.70 -17.65
N THR A 20 19.50 1.66 -17.45
CA THR A 20 18.34 1.39 -18.28
C THR A 20 17.31 2.52 -18.18
N MET A 21 16.60 2.81 -19.27
CA MET A 21 15.54 3.83 -19.29
C MET A 21 14.21 3.30 -18.76
N SER A 22 13.96 1.99 -18.90
CA SER A 22 12.81 1.29 -18.34
C SER A 22 13.19 0.58 -17.04
N VAL A 23 12.21 0.45 -16.16
CA VAL A 23 12.38 -0.28 -14.89
C VAL A 23 12.67 -1.76 -15.18
N PRO A 24 13.78 -2.33 -14.71
CA PRO A 24 14.04 -3.77 -14.83
C PRO A 24 13.02 -4.60 -14.03
N ILE A 25 12.72 -5.79 -14.50
CA ILE A 25 11.85 -6.73 -13.79
C ILE A 25 12.71 -7.64 -12.91
N SER A 26 12.61 -7.49 -11.60
CA SER A 26 13.28 -8.36 -10.62
C SER A 26 12.44 -9.60 -10.35
N GLN A 27 12.62 -10.63 -11.19
CA GLN A 27 11.88 -11.88 -11.08
C GLN A 27 12.62 -12.86 -10.16
N THR A 28 12.63 -12.58 -8.87
CA THR A 28 13.30 -13.39 -7.85
C THR A 28 12.48 -13.44 -6.56
N THR A 29 12.73 -14.46 -5.75
CA THR A 29 12.09 -14.63 -4.44
C THR A 29 12.94 -14.07 -3.31
N ALA A 30 14.27 -14.27 -3.37
CA ALA A 30 15.20 -13.93 -2.31
C ALA A 30 16.39 -13.15 -2.85
N TYR A 31 17.08 -12.46 -1.97
CA TYR A 31 18.22 -11.60 -2.30
C TYR A 31 19.44 -12.04 -1.49
N ALA A 32 20.62 -11.96 -2.11
CA ALA A 32 21.87 -12.24 -1.42
C ALA A 32 22.27 -11.09 -0.49
N PHE A 33 22.70 -11.43 0.70
CA PHE A 33 23.31 -10.48 1.62
C PHE A 33 24.81 -10.36 1.34
N ARG A 34 25.41 -9.20 1.64
CA ARG A 34 26.87 -8.99 1.55
C ARG A 34 27.61 -9.86 2.55
N ASP A 35 27.10 -9.90 3.77
CA ASP A 35 27.63 -10.62 4.92
C ASP A 35 26.56 -10.79 6.00
N SER A 36 26.91 -11.42 7.12
CA SER A 36 25.99 -11.66 8.24
C SER A 36 25.59 -10.38 8.97
N GLU A 37 26.43 -9.37 9.01
CA GLU A 37 26.14 -8.08 9.64
C GLU A 37 25.10 -7.31 8.81
N HIS A 38 25.25 -7.26 7.49
CA HIS A 38 24.28 -6.71 6.57
C HIS A 38 22.91 -7.38 6.72
N ALA A 39 22.88 -8.72 6.78
CA ALA A 39 21.65 -9.45 7.04
C ALA A 39 20.99 -9.03 8.35
N ALA A 40 21.74 -9.00 9.44
CA ALA A 40 21.25 -8.60 10.75
C ALA A 40 20.68 -7.15 10.75
N ASN A 41 21.34 -6.23 10.06
CA ASN A 41 20.91 -4.85 9.96
C ASN A 41 19.61 -4.70 9.17
N LEU A 42 19.44 -5.44 8.06
CA LEU A 42 18.20 -5.45 7.29
C LEU A 42 17.03 -6.00 8.10
N PHE A 43 17.20 -7.13 8.79
CA PHE A 43 16.16 -7.71 9.63
C PHE A 43 15.82 -6.87 10.86
N ALA A 44 16.79 -6.10 11.37
CA ALA A 44 16.59 -5.16 12.47
C ALA A 44 16.07 -3.78 12.00
N LEU A 45 15.81 -3.59 10.69
CA LEU A 45 15.40 -2.32 10.07
C LEU A 45 16.37 -1.16 10.33
N LYS A 46 17.65 -1.45 10.58
CA LYS A 46 18.72 -0.47 10.70
C LYS A 46 19.29 -0.06 9.35
N GLU A 47 19.12 -0.89 8.34
CA GLU A 47 19.44 -0.65 6.94
C GLU A 47 18.23 -1.03 6.11
N LEU A 48 17.94 -0.29 5.02
CA LEU A 48 16.88 -0.61 4.08
C LEU A 48 17.45 -1.32 2.86
N GLY A 49 16.77 -2.35 2.40
CA GLY A 49 17.17 -3.09 1.21
C GLY A 49 16.30 -4.33 0.98
N PRO A 50 16.45 -4.97 -0.18
CA PRO A 50 15.67 -6.15 -0.51
C PRO A 50 16.11 -7.37 0.32
N ILE A 51 15.13 -8.05 0.91
CA ILE A 51 15.32 -9.28 1.70
C ILE A 51 14.64 -10.44 0.99
N TYR A 52 13.36 -10.29 0.73
CA TYR A 52 12.49 -11.33 0.19
C TYR A 52 11.30 -10.69 -0.51
N THR A 53 10.94 -11.14 -1.71
CA THR A 53 9.95 -10.48 -2.58
C THR A 53 8.57 -10.30 -1.93
N ARG A 54 8.17 -11.14 -0.99
CA ARG A 54 6.92 -10.93 -0.23
C ARG A 54 6.97 -9.67 0.64
N LEU A 55 8.15 -9.25 1.10
CA LEU A 55 8.35 -8.05 1.91
C LEU A 55 8.61 -6.84 1.03
N ASN A 56 9.55 -6.95 0.09
CA ASN A 56 9.92 -5.89 -0.83
C ASN A 56 10.54 -6.46 -2.12
N ASN A 57 10.37 -5.74 -3.22
CA ASN A 57 10.93 -6.11 -4.50
C ASN A 57 11.25 -4.83 -5.28
N PRO A 58 12.45 -4.69 -5.88
CA PRO A 58 12.86 -3.46 -6.58
C PRO A 58 11.87 -3.00 -7.66
N THR A 59 11.20 -3.92 -8.36
CA THR A 59 10.18 -3.56 -9.35
C THR A 59 8.93 -2.97 -8.69
N THR A 60 8.45 -3.60 -7.62
CA THR A 60 7.28 -3.14 -6.86
C THR A 60 7.59 -1.81 -6.15
N ASP A 61 8.79 -1.67 -5.58
CA ASP A 61 9.22 -0.44 -4.90
C ASP A 61 9.15 0.78 -5.81
N VAL A 62 9.50 0.63 -7.10
CA VAL A 62 9.35 1.74 -8.07
C VAL A 62 7.89 2.15 -8.25
N LEU A 63 6.97 1.17 -8.30
CA LEU A 63 5.54 1.44 -8.40
C LEU A 63 5.02 2.16 -7.16
N GLU A 64 5.37 1.66 -5.97
CA GLU A 64 4.99 2.23 -4.68
C GLU A 64 5.47 3.68 -4.52
N GLN A 65 6.76 3.95 -4.80
CA GLN A 65 7.30 5.30 -4.77
C GLN A 65 6.64 6.23 -5.80
N ARG A 66 6.27 5.71 -6.96
CA ARG A 66 5.60 6.48 -8.01
C ARG A 66 4.18 6.86 -7.62
N PHE A 67 3.42 5.92 -7.06
CA PHE A 67 2.08 6.22 -6.54
C PHE A 67 2.13 7.18 -5.35
N ALA A 68 3.05 6.99 -4.41
CA ALA A 68 3.25 7.94 -3.33
C ALA A 68 3.53 9.37 -3.85
N ALA A 69 4.39 9.49 -4.88
CA ALA A 69 4.70 10.79 -5.47
C ALA A 69 3.51 11.41 -6.21
N LEU A 70 2.67 10.62 -6.88
CA LEU A 70 1.48 11.09 -7.59
C LEU A 70 0.39 11.57 -6.62
N GLU A 71 0.19 10.86 -5.52
CA GLU A 71 -0.83 11.15 -4.51
C GLU A 71 -0.32 12.15 -3.43
N GLY A 72 0.95 12.56 -3.47
CA GLY A 72 1.54 13.42 -2.45
C GLY A 72 1.67 12.73 -1.09
N GLY A 73 1.65 11.40 -1.05
CA GLY A 73 1.78 10.58 0.14
C GLY A 73 3.23 10.39 0.58
N ALA A 74 3.43 10.04 1.84
CA ALA A 74 4.75 9.72 2.39
C ALA A 74 5.30 8.38 1.84
N ALA A 75 4.41 7.40 1.63
CA ALA A 75 4.71 6.09 1.08
C ALA A 75 3.45 5.46 0.50
N ALA A 76 3.62 4.39 -0.27
CA ALA A 76 2.55 3.52 -0.72
C ALA A 76 2.96 2.06 -0.56
N ILE A 77 2.00 1.16 -0.50
CA ILE A 77 2.23 -0.28 -0.48
C ILE A 77 1.32 -0.96 -1.50
N CYS A 78 1.88 -1.86 -2.29
CA CYS A 78 1.14 -2.67 -3.24
C CYS A 78 0.65 -3.97 -2.58
N THR A 79 -0.58 -4.32 -2.88
CA THR A 79 -1.21 -5.57 -2.41
C THR A 79 -1.71 -6.39 -3.60
N SER A 80 -2.07 -7.65 -3.35
CA SER A 80 -2.50 -8.59 -4.38
C SER A 80 -3.85 -8.23 -5.04
N SER A 81 -4.63 -7.33 -4.44
CA SER A 81 -5.91 -6.89 -4.98
C SER A 81 -6.41 -5.60 -4.29
N GLY A 82 -7.32 -4.86 -4.95
CA GLY A 82 -7.97 -3.71 -4.33
C GLY A 82 -8.77 -4.06 -3.07
N GLN A 83 -9.35 -5.26 -2.99
CA GLN A 83 -10.02 -5.72 -1.77
C GLN A 83 -9.03 -5.96 -0.62
N ALA A 84 -7.85 -6.49 -0.92
CA ALA A 84 -6.77 -6.61 0.07
C ALA A 84 -6.30 -5.23 0.54
N ALA A 85 -6.15 -4.27 -0.38
CA ALA A 85 -5.79 -2.89 -0.03
C ALA A 85 -6.83 -2.26 0.91
N SER A 86 -8.12 -2.38 0.59
CA SER A 86 -9.21 -1.88 1.44
C SER A 86 -9.23 -2.55 2.82
N PHE A 87 -9.03 -3.86 2.87
CA PHE A 87 -8.95 -4.60 4.13
C PHE A 87 -7.79 -4.10 5.01
N TYR A 88 -6.58 -4.04 4.46
CA TYR A 88 -5.40 -3.60 5.21
C TYR A 88 -5.48 -2.14 5.63
N ALA A 89 -6.04 -1.27 4.80
CA ALA A 89 -6.24 0.14 5.16
C ALA A 89 -7.11 0.28 6.41
N ILE A 90 -8.22 -0.44 6.50
CA ILE A 90 -9.10 -0.41 7.66
C ILE A 90 -8.49 -1.12 8.87
N ALA A 91 -7.95 -2.33 8.67
CA ALA A 91 -7.36 -3.12 9.76
C ALA A 91 -6.10 -2.47 10.38
N ASN A 92 -5.49 -1.51 9.69
CA ASN A 92 -4.35 -0.76 10.21
C ASN A 92 -4.75 0.39 11.15
N VAL A 93 -5.99 0.87 11.08
CA VAL A 93 -6.45 2.07 11.83
C VAL A 93 -7.64 1.78 12.76
N ALA A 94 -8.26 0.60 12.64
CA ALA A 94 -9.41 0.21 13.44
C ALA A 94 -9.17 -1.13 14.16
N GLU A 95 -9.64 -1.24 15.39
CA GLU A 95 -9.53 -2.41 16.26
C GLU A 95 -10.90 -3.02 16.56
N ALA A 96 -10.91 -4.20 17.19
CA ALA A 96 -12.15 -4.82 17.64
C ALA A 96 -12.88 -3.93 18.68
N GLY A 97 -14.13 -3.61 18.39
CA GLY A 97 -14.94 -2.68 19.17
C GLY A 97 -15.15 -1.33 18.46
N ASP A 98 -14.33 -1.01 17.48
CA ASP A 98 -14.46 0.22 16.71
C ASP A 98 -15.62 0.17 15.72
N ASN A 99 -16.03 1.35 15.30
CA ASN A 99 -16.97 1.50 14.19
C ASN A 99 -16.40 2.40 13.09
N ILE A 100 -16.79 2.10 11.86
CA ILE A 100 -16.43 2.87 10.68
C ILE A 100 -17.70 3.36 9.99
N LEU A 101 -17.63 4.52 9.39
CA LEU A 101 -18.71 5.08 8.59
C LEU A 101 -18.39 4.89 7.11
N ILE A 102 -19.33 4.38 6.34
CA ILE A 102 -19.14 4.07 4.92
C ILE A 102 -20.27 4.66 4.07
N SER A 103 -19.96 5.09 2.86
CA SER A 103 -20.98 5.49 1.88
C SER A 103 -21.70 4.27 1.32
N ASP A 104 -23.00 4.39 1.05
CA ASP A 104 -23.79 3.39 0.32
C ASP A 104 -23.46 3.34 -1.18
N LYS A 105 -22.69 4.33 -1.69
CA LYS A 105 -22.27 4.44 -3.09
C LYS A 105 -20.95 3.72 -3.39
N LEU A 106 -20.41 2.99 -2.44
CA LEU A 106 -19.20 2.20 -2.66
C LEU A 106 -19.48 1.01 -3.61
N TYR A 107 -18.40 0.53 -4.23
CA TYR A 107 -18.44 -0.75 -4.96
C TYR A 107 -19.00 -1.86 -4.07
N GLY A 108 -19.91 -2.68 -4.61
CA GLY A 108 -20.65 -3.69 -3.83
C GLY A 108 -19.75 -4.67 -3.05
N GLY A 109 -18.59 -5.06 -3.64
CA GLY A 109 -17.59 -5.87 -2.93
C GLY A 109 -16.99 -5.16 -1.72
N SER A 110 -16.78 -3.85 -1.80
CA SER A 110 -16.29 -3.04 -0.66
C SER A 110 -17.37 -2.90 0.42
N VAL A 111 -18.63 -2.71 0.04
CA VAL A 111 -19.73 -2.71 1.00
C VAL A 111 -19.78 -4.04 1.75
N THR A 112 -19.72 -5.16 1.04
CA THR A 112 -19.70 -6.50 1.66
C THR A 112 -18.48 -6.71 2.56
N LEU A 113 -17.29 -6.31 2.11
CA LEU A 113 -16.07 -6.36 2.92
C LEU A 113 -16.25 -5.62 4.24
N LEU A 114 -16.74 -4.38 4.18
CA LEU A 114 -16.79 -3.48 5.33
C LEU A 114 -17.96 -3.80 6.28
N THR A 115 -19.14 -4.20 5.74
CA THR A 115 -20.32 -4.48 6.58
C THR A 115 -20.37 -5.90 7.10
N TYR A 116 -19.84 -6.87 6.36
CA TYR A 116 -19.95 -8.29 6.70
C TYR A 116 -18.62 -8.89 7.13
N THR A 117 -17.57 -8.72 6.35
CA THR A 117 -16.28 -9.35 6.66
C THR A 117 -15.60 -8.70 7.86
N MET A 118 -15.53 -7.36 7.93
CA MET A 118 -14.90 -6.63 9.04
C MET A 118 -15.63 -6.86 10.37
N LYS A 119 -16.93 -7.11 10.33
CA LYS A 119 -17.70 -7.50 11.53
C LYS A 119 -17.16 -8.76 12.21
N ARG A 120 -16.59 -9.70 11.46
CA ARG A 120 -15.96 -10.91 11.99
C ARG A 120 -14.68 -10.62 12.77
N PHE A 121 -14.09 -9.46 12.57
CA PHE A 121 -12.93 -8.93 13.29
C PHE A 121 -13.33 -7.93 14.39
N GLY A 122 -14.64 -7.84 14.69
CA GLY A 122 -15.16 -6.97 15.74
C GLY A 122 -15.33 -5.50 15.33
N ILE A 123 -15.10 -5.16 14.05
CA ILE A 123 -15.26 -3.78 13.53
C ILE A 123 -16.66 -3.67 12.89
N THR A 124 -17.43 -2.68 13.33
CA THR A 124 -18.81 -2.46 12.85
C THR A 124 -18.87 -1.33 11.85
N ALA A 125 -19.47 -1.57 10.67
CA ALA A 125 -19.71 -0.54 9.68
C ALA A 125 -21.13 0.03 9.79
N LYS A 126 -21.25 1.36 9.80
CA LYS A 126 -22.50 2.11 9.66
C LYS A 126 -22.58 2.66 8.24
N VAL A 127 -23.70 2.40 7.56
CA VAL A 127 -23.91 2.88 6.19
C VAL A 127 -24.51 4.27 6.23
N PHE A 128 -23.84 5.19 5.58
CA PHE A 128 -24.27 6.58 5.42
C PHE A 128 -24.83 6.77 4.00
N LYS A 129 -26.04 7.37 3.91
CA LYS A 129 -26.79 7.47 2.65
C LYS A 129 -26.86 8.89 2.09
N SER A 130 -26.41 9.88 2.84
CA SER A 130 -26.41 11.26 2.39
C SER A 130 -25.17 11.62 1.58
N ASP A 131 -25.30 12.60 0.71
CA ASP A 131 -24.18 13.27 0.04
C ASP A 131 -23.71 14.52 0.79
N ASP A 132 -24.43 14.90 1.87
CA ASP A 132 -24.12 16.07 2.66
C ASP A 132 -23.32 15.68 3.92
N ALA A 133 -22.14 16.25 4.06
CA ALA A 133 -21.27 16.00 5.21
C ALA A 133 -21.89 16.48 6.53
N SER A 134 -22.82 17.46 6.49
CA SER A 134 -23.52 17.93 7.69
C SER A 134 -24.41 16.87 8.34
N ASP A 135 -24.85 15.87 7.56
CA ASP A 135 -25.64 14.74 8.08
C ASP A 135 -24.78 13.73 8.87
N LEU A 136 -23.46 13.88 8.87
CA LEU A 136 -22.54 13.03 9.64
C LEU A 136 -22.57 13.31 11.17
N GLU A 137 -23.04 14.49 11.56
CA GLU A 137 -23.11 14.92 12.96
C GLU A 137 -24.43 14.54 13.64
N SER A 138 -25.38 13.97 12.92
CA SER A 138 -26.70 13.56 13.40
C SER A 138 -26.76 12.06 13.71
#